data_301f40c0b6ee65518f9b06cb20d07491
#
_entry.id   301f40c0b6ee65518f9b06cb20d07491
#
_cell.length_a   1.000
_cell.length_b   1.000
_cell.length_c   1.000
_cell.angle_alpha   90.00
_cell.angle_beta   90.00
_cell.angle_gamma   90.00
#
_symmetry.space_group_name_H-M   'P 1'
#
loop_
_entity.id
_entity.type
_entity.pdbx_description
1 polymer ?
#
loop_
_entity_poly.entity_id
_entity_poly.type
_entity_poly.pdbx_seq_one_letter_code
_entity_poly.pdbx_strand_id
1 'polypeptide(L)'
;MNVLKMTDLDLNGKRVLIRQDLNVPIKNGEVTSDKRIVASLPTIMYAIKAGARVMITSHLGRPTAGEFDEKFSLEPVAKHLAELLGQPVTLERNWLEGVEIESGEVVLCENVRFNVGEKENDEVLSKKMAALCDVCVQDAFGTAHRAHASTYGVTQYAPIACAGPLLIGELEALGKALDNPKRPMVAVVGGSKVSTKLTVLDALSKIVDQLVVGGGIANTFIAAQGHGVGQSLCEHDLIPTAQSLMEKCEIPIPVDVVCGKEFSEFAVAETKSSNSVASDDMIFDIGPNSINELAEIMRNAGTIVWNGPVGVFEFDQFASGTMILANAIAESEAFSIAGGGDTLAAVDKFNIEDKISYISTGGGAFLEFLEGKKLPVVEILEKRSQEQEL
;
A
#
# COMPACT_ATOMS: atom_id res chain seq x y z
N MET A 1 6.70 0.13 -19.06
CA MET A 1 7.50 0.78 -18.03
C MET A 1 8.95 0.38 -18.25
N ASN A 2 9.83 1.32 -18.62
CA ASN A 2 11.23 1.04 -18.92
C ASN A 2 12.11 1.62 -17.80
N VAL A 3 12.44 0.77 -16.82
CA VAL A 3 13.31 1.12 -15.70
C VAL A 3 14.46 0.13 -15.63
N LEU A 4 15.67 0.62 -15.35
CA LEU A 4 16.83 -0.23 -15.13
C LEU A 4 16.59 -1.09 -13.88
N LYS A 5 16.80 -2.39 -13.98
CA LYS A 5 16.63 -3.32 -12.86
C LYS A 5 17.96 -3.54 -12.15
N MET A 6 17.93 -3.58 -10.83
CA MET A 6 19.10 -3.92 -10.00
C MET A 6 19.73 -5.27 -10.41
N THR A 7 18.90 -6.22 -10.82
CA THR A 7 19.31 -7.57 -11.22
C THR A 7 20.11 -7.62 -12.53
N ASP A 8 20.07 -6.56 -13.32
CA ASP A 8 20.79 -6.48 -14.61
C ASP A 8 22.19 -5.85 -14.46
N LEU A 9 22.55 -5.48 -13.22
CA LEU A 9 23.81 -4.77 -12.92
C LEU A 9 24.84 -5.71 -12.26
N ASP A 10 26.10 -5.47 -12.55
CA ASP A 10 27.22 -5.99 -11.76
C ASP A 10 27.43 -5.14 -10.51
N LEU A 11 27.11 -5.73 -9.36
CA LEU A 11 27.19 -5.07 -8.05
C LEU A 11 28.47 -5.41 -7.27
N ASN A 12 29.33 -6.28 -7.82
CA ASN A 12 30.52 -6.75 -7.12
C ASN A 12 31.46 -5.59 -6.74
N GLY A 13 31.73 -5.45 -5.44
CA GLY A 13 32.56 -4.39 -4.88
C GLY A 13 31.96 -2.97 -4.96
N LYS A 14 30.74 -2.80 -5.49
CA LYS A 14 30.06 -1.51 -5.59
C LYS A 14 29.45 -1.08 -4.26
N ARG A 15 29.47 0.22 -3.99
CA ARG A 15 28.70 0.85 -2.91
C ARG A 15 27.25 0.96 -3.38
N VAL A 16 26.38 0.17 -2.80
CA VAL A 16 24.95 0.09 -3.19
C VAL A 16 24.10 0.69 -2.09
N LEU A 17 23.44 1.80 -2.39
CA LEU A 17 22.50 2.46 -1.48
C LEU A 17 21.08 2.03 -1.82
N ILE A 18 20.45 1.25 -0.93
CA ILE A 18 19.11 0.69 -1.13
C ILE A 18 18.10 1.48 -0.30
N ARG A 19 17.13 2.11 -0.94
CA ARG A 19 16.00 2.74 -0.26
C ARG A 19 14.91 1.70 -0.01
N GLN A 20 14.70 1.36 1.27
CA GLN A 20 13.69 0.42 1.73
C GLN A 20 12.57 1.12 2.52
N ASP A 21 11.42 0.51 2.65
CA ASP A 21 10.37 0.92 3.59
C ASP A 21 10.41 0.03 4.83
N LEU A 22 11.23 0.42 5.80
CA LEU A 22 11.35 -0.24 7.09
C LEU A 22 10.58 0.52 8.19
N ASN A 23 9.56 1.27 7.82
CA ASN A 23 8.70 2.00 8.75
C ASN A 23 7.70 1.03 9.39
N VAL A 24 8.16 0.32 10.40
CA VAL A 24 7.45 -0.72 11.14
C VAL A 24 7.02 -0.23 12.53
N PRO A 25 5.97 -0.82 13.13
CA PRO A 25 5.58 -0.49 14.49
C PRO A 25 6.62 -1.00 15.50
N ILE A 26 7.01 -0.12 16.40
CA ILE A 26 7.95 -0.42 17.51
C ILE A 26 7.24 -0.17 18.83
N LYS A 27 7.32 -1.13 19.75
CA LYS A 27 6.82 -1.02 21.11
C LYS A 27 7.89 -1.51 22.09
N ASN A 28 8.18 -0.71 23.11
CA ASN A 28 9.20 -1.02 24.12
C ASN A 28 10.59 -1.33 23.52
N GLY A 29 10.96 -0.68 22.41
CA GLY A 29 12.24 -0.90 21.75
C GLY A 29 12.31 -2.16 20.88
N GLU A 30 11.20 -2.85 20.66
CA GLU A 30 11.12 -4.06 19.83
C GLU A 30 10.17 -3.88 18.65
N VAL A 31 10.49 -4.48 17.52
CA VAL A 31 9.63 -4.54 16.34
C VAL A 31 8.46 -5.47 16.63
N THR A 32 7.22 -4.97 16.50
CA THR A 32 6.00 -5.75 16.77
C THR A 32 5.34 -6.33 15.53
N SER A 33 5.74 -5.87 14.34
CA SER A 33 5.35 -6.44 13.06
C SER A 33 6.48 -6.22 12.06
N ASP A 34 7.01 -7.26 11.50
CA ASP A 34 8.21 -7.24 10.64
C ASP A 34 7.91 -7.46 9.14
N LYS A 35 6.63 -7.50 8.75
CA LYS A 35 6.22 -7.78 7.35
C LYS A 35 7.01 -6.97 6.31
N ARG A 36 7.24 -5.67 6.56
CA ARG A 36 8.02 -4.82 5.65
C ARG A 36 9.50 -5.16 5.64
N ILE A 37 10.05 -5.54 6.78
CA ILE A 37 11.46 -5.96 6.89
C ILE A 37 11.63 -7.27 6.11
N VAL A 38 10.75 -8.24 6.33
CA VAL A 38 10.76 -9.52 5.60
C VAL A 38 10.63 -9.31 4.09
N ALA A 39 9.73 -8.43 3.66
CA ALA A 39 9.55 -8.09 2.25
C ALA A 39 10.82 -7.49 1.60
N SER A 40 11.68 -6.81 2.38
CA SER A 40 12.92 -6.21 1.90
C SER A 40 14.10 -7.19 1.80
N LEU A 41 14.03 -8.34 2.48
CA LEU A 41 15.13 -9.31 2.55
C LEU A 41 15.62 -9.81 1.19
N PRO A 42 14.75 -10.17 0.21
CA PRO A 42 15.23 -10.67 -1.07
C PRO A 42 16.16 -9.70 -1.78
N THR A 43 15.87 -8.41 -1.77
CA THR A 43 16.70 -7.35 -2.37
C THR A 43 18.04 -7.22 -1.64
N ILE A 44 18.02 -7.18 -0.32
CA ILE A 44 19.23 -7.05 0.51
C ILE A 44 20.13 -8.27 0.32
N MET A 45 19.55 -9.48 0.39
CA MET A 45 20.29 -10.73 0.19
C MET A 45 20.87 -10.85 -1.22
N TYR A 46 20.16 -10.36 -2.25
CA TYR A 46 20.68 -10.31 -3.60
C TYR A 46 21.95 -9.45 -3.67
N ALA A 47 21.93 -8.24 -3.07
CA ALA A 47 23.09 -7.34 -3.05
C ALA A 47 24.27 -7.97 -2.29
N ILE A 48 24.03 -8.58 -1.13
CA ILE A 48 25.05 -9.28 -0.34
C ILE A 48 25.70 -10.40 -1.17
N LYS A 49 24.88 -11.26 -1.79
CA LYS A 49 25.38 -12.39 -2.61
C LYS A 49 26.15 -11.92 -3.83
N ALA A 50 25.81 -10.76 -4.37
CA ALA A 50 26.54 -10.14 -5.48
C ALA A 50 27.89 -9.50 -5.04
N GLY A 51 28.25 -9.53 -3.77
CA GLY A 51 29.50 -8.95 -3.25
C GLY A 51 29.45 -7.42 -3.14
N ALA A 52 28.27 -6.83 -3.04
CA ALA A 52 28.12 -5.39 -2.86
C ALA A 52 28.50 -4.95 -1.43
N ARG A 53 28.82 -3.66 -1.29
CA ARG A 53 28.89 -2.93 -0.01
C ARG A 53 27.52 -2.32 0.22
N VAL A 54 26.71 -2.92 1.10
CA VAL A 54 25.27 -2.65 1.19
C VAL A 54 24.97 -1.59 2.24
N MET A 55 24.50 -0.44 1.79
CA MET A 55 23.96 0.62 2.64
C MET A 55 22.43 0.67 2.46
N ILE A 56 21.69 0.71 3.57
CA ILE A 56 20.23 0.75 3.55
C ILE A 56 19.76 2.08 4.13
N THR A 57 18.84 2.74 3.47
CA THR A 57 18.14 3.92 3.98
C THR A 57 16.66 3.66 4.14
N SER A 58 16.08 4.17 5.22
CA SER A 58 14.65 4.15 5.46
C SER A 58 14.22 5.33 6.32
N HIS A 59 12.92 5.58 6.35
CA HIS A 59 12.32 6.45 7.36
C HIS A 59 11.63 5.61 8.44
N LEU A 60 11.48 6.20 9.62
CA LEU A 60 10.66 5.67 10.70
C LEU A 60 9.86 6.81 11.34
N GLY A 61 8.53 6.64 11.39
CA GLY A 61 7.65 7.62 12.00
C GLY A 61 7.71 9.02 11.40
N ARG A 62 7.50 10.02 12.24
CA ARG A 62 7.46 11.44 11.83
C ARG A 62 8.24 12.32 12.81
N PRO A 63 9.58 12.16 12.90
CA PRO A 63 10.40 13.00 13.77
C PRO A 63 10.44 14.45 13.29
N THR A 64 10.90 15.33 14.18
CA THR A 64 11.29 16.69 13.82
C THR A 64 12.64 16.65 13.10
N ALA A 65 12.72 17.27 11.93
CA ALA A 65 13.97 17.35 11.17
C ALA A 65 15.01 18.21 11.92
N GLY A 66 16.26 17.75 11.92
CA GLY A 66 17.37 18.40 12.62
C GLY A 66 17.52 17.99 14.08
N GLU A 67 16.60 17.18 14.63
CA GLU A 67 16.62 16.72 16.02
C GLU A 67 16.64 15.19 16.07
N PHE A 68 17.58 14.64 16.84
CA PHE A 68 17.59 13.21 17.11
C PHE A 68 16.56 12.88 18.20
N ASP A 69 15.71 11.89 17.94
CA ASP A 69 14.76 11.35 18.92
C ASP A 69 14.86 9.80 18.90
N GLU A 70 15.28 9.23 20.00
CA GLU A 70 15.48 7.79 20.16
C GLU A 70 14.22 6.97 19.78
N LYS A 71 13.03 7.52 19.99
CA LYS A 71 11.75 6.90 19.61
C LYS A 71 11.66 6.61 18.11
N PHE A 72 12.36 7.38 17.29
CA PHE A 72 12.38 7.25 15.84
C PHE A 72 13.71 6.75 15.28
N SER A 73 14.61 6.29 16.16
CA SER A 73 15.85 5.63 15.72
C SER A 73 15.56 4.28 15.07
N LEU A 74 16.31 3.96 14.02
CA LEU A 74 16.27 2.67 13.35
C LEU A 74 17.06 1.57 14.09
N GLU A 75 17.56 1.82 15.30
CA GLU A 75 18.33 0.83 16.07
C GLU A 75 17.57 -0.49 16.32
N PRO A 76 16.27 -0.48 16.70
CA PRO A 76 15.50 -1.72 16.83
C PRO A 76 15.36 -2.47 15.49
N VAL A 77 15.26 -1.74 14.40
CA VAL A 77 15.17 -2.30 13.05
C VAL A 77 16.50 -2.94 12.65
N ALA A 78 17.65 -2.30 12.97
CA ALA A 78 18.98 -2.87 12.68
C ALA A 78 19.19 -4.19 13.41
N LYS A 79 18.79 -4.28 14.68
CA LYS A 79 18.87 -5.51 15.48
C LYS A 79 18.03 -6.64 14.87
N HIS A 80 16.76 -6.33 14.56
CA HIS A 80 15.85 -7.31 13.97
C HIS A 80 16.31 -7.77 12.57
N LEU A 81 16.80 -6.84 11.75
CA LEU A 81 17.33 -7.15 10.43
C LEU A 81 18.59 -8.05 10.53
N ALA A 82 19.48 -7.82 11.51
CA ALA A 82 20.65 -8.66 11.75
C ALA A 82 20.27 -10.10 12.11
N GLU A 83 19.23 -10.29 12.91
CA GLU A 83 18.70 -11.62 13.25
C GLU A 83 18.17 -12.34 12.00
N LEU A 84 17.39 -11.65 11.17
CA LEU A 84 16.82 -12.23 9.96
C LEU A 84 17.88 -12.55 8.89
N LEU A 85 18.92 -11.73 8.77
CA LEU A 85 20.03 -11.94 7.82
C LEU A 85 21.04 -12.96 8.33
N GLY A 86 21.09 -13.25 9.64
CA GLY A 86 22.08 -14.11 10.27
C GLY A 86 23.50 -13.52 10.23
N GLN A 87 23.63 -12.19 10.08
CA GLN A 87 24.90 -11.47 10.09
C GLN A 87 24.74 -10.08 10.72
N PRO A 88 25.83 -9.44 11.18
CA PRO A 88 25.77 -8.10 11.76
C PRO A 88 25.22 -7.07 10.79
N VAL A 89 24.40 -6.16 11.31
CA VAL A 89 23.94 -4.94 10.64
C VAL A 89 24.33 -3.76 11.53
N THR A 90 25.24 -2.93 11.05
CA THR A 90 25.69 -1.73 11.77
C THR A 90 24.73 -0.58 11.54
N LEU A 91 24.27 0.08 12.59
CA LEU A 91 23.55 1.35 12.48
C LEU A 91 24.56 2.50 12.41
N GLU A 92 24.60 3.23 11.28
CA GLU A 92 25.46 4.42 11.15
C GLU A 92 24.64 5.70 11.34
N ARG A 93 24.94 6.46 12.37
CA ARG A 93 24.22 7.68 12.71
C ARG A 93 24.66 8.89 11.89
N ASN A 94 25.95 8.98 11.62
CA ASN A 94 26.57 10.10 10.89
C ASN A 94 26.81 9.75 9.41
N TRP A 95 26.01 8.91 8.84
CA TRP A 95 26.19 8.31 7.52
C TRP A 95 26.40 9.32 6.35
N LEU A 96 25.91 10.55 6.49
CA LEU A 96 26.11 11.60 5.48
C LEU A 96 27.56 12.11 5.40
N GLU A 97 28.39 11.84 6.39
CA GLU A 97 29.82 12.19 6.41
C GLU A 97 30.70 11.09 5.79
N GLY A 98 30.10 9.98 5.39
CA GLY A 98 30.74 8.81 4.81
C GLY A 98 30.41 7.54 5.57
N VAL A 99 30.46 6.40 4.89
CA VAL A 99 30.24 5.08 5.46
C VAL A 99 31.42 4.18 5.11
N GLU A 100 32.12 3.69 6.14
CA GLU A 100 33.14 2.65 5.98
C GLU A 100 32.48 1.30 5.95
N ILE A 101 32.61 0.56 4.86
CA ILE A 101 31.92 -0.71 4.65
C ILE A 101 32.70 -1.60 3.67
N GLU A 102 32.81 -2.87 3.99
CA GLU A 102 33.45 -3.89 3.16
C GLU A 102 32.42 -4.68 2.33
N SER A 103 32.91 -5.41 1.31
CA SER A 103 32.05 -6.24 0.46
C SER A 103 31.33 -7.31 1.26
N GLY A 104 30.00 -7.41 1.10
CA GLY A 104 29.14 -8.34 1.81
C GLY A 104 28.65 -7.86 3.17
N GLU A 105 29.18 -6.75 3.69
CA GLU A 105 28.67 -6.13 4.91
C GLU A 105 27.40 -5.32 4.64
N VAL A 106 26.62 -5.09 5.71
CA VAL A 106 25.38 -4.33 5.69
C VAL A 106 25.43 -3.22 6.74
N VAL A 107 25.19 -2.00 6.29
CA VAL A 107 25.04 -0.82 7.15
C VAL A 107 23.63 -0.26 6.97
N LEU A 108 22.90 -0.07 8.07
CA LEU A 108 21.66 0.68 8.10
C LEU A 108 21.98 2.13 8.46
N CYS A 109 21.72 3.05 7.55
CA CYS A 109 21.82 4.49 7.81
C CYS A 109 20.70 4.92 8.74
N GLU A 110 20.98 5.77 9.73
CA GLU A 110 19.97 6.29 10.64
C GLU A 110 18.87 7.04 9.89
N ASN A 111 17.69 7.06 10.48
CA ASN A 111 16.43 7.59 9.95
C ASN A 111 16.63 8.84 9.07
N VAL A 112 16.34 8.71 7.79
CA VAL A 112 16.52 9.79 6.80
C VAL A 112 15.76 11.06 7.18
N ARG A 113 14.66 10.94 7.95
CA ARG A 113 13.82 12.06 8.38
C ARG A 113 14.42 12.92 9.50
N PHE A 114 15.54 12.51 10.09
CA PHE A 114 16.30 13.39 10.96
C PHE A 114 17.03 14.48 10.19
N ASN A 115 17.23 14.32 8.89
CA ASN A 115 17.95 15.28 8.07
C ASN A 115 17.02 16.41 7.61
N VAL A 116 17.44 17.65 7.84
CA VAL A 116 16.78 18.85 7.32
C VAL A 116 16.84 18.81 5.78
N GLY A 117 15.72 19.06 5.12
CA GLY A 117 15.62 19.00 3.66
C GLY A 117 15.18 17.66 3.09
N GLU A 118 15.01 16.62 3.92
CA GLU A 118 14.56 15.30 3.44
C GLU A 118 13.20 15.38 2.73
N LYS A 119 12.19 15.98 3.38
CA LYS A 119 10.83 16.06 2.83
C LYS A 119 10.71 17.10 1.71
N GLU A 120 11.55 18.10 1.73
CA GLU A 120 11.60 19.21 0.78
C GLU A 120 12.37 18.84 -0.50
N ASN A 121 12.91 17.62 -0.57
CA ASN A 121 13.76 17.16 -1.67
C ASN A 121 14.97 18.10 -1.89
N ASP A 122 15.61 18.51 -0.79
CA ASP A 122 16.73 19.44 -0.85
C ASP A 122 17.86 18.93 -1.74
N GLU A 123 18.35 19.79 -2.63
CA GLU A 123 19.34 19.42 -3.63
C GLU A 123 20.70 19.08 -3.01
N VAL A 124 21.12 19.84 -1.99
CA VAL A 124 22.42 19.63 -1.34
C VAL A 124 22.41 18.30 -0.60
N LEU A 125 21.34 18.03 0.16
CA LEU A 125 21.15 16.75 0.85
C LEU A 125 21.12 15.58 -0.14
N SER A 126 20.38 15.72 -1.24
CA SER A 126 20.25 14.70 -2.28
C SER A 126 21.60 14.37 -2.92
N LYS A 127 22.41 15.37 -3.22
CA LYS A 127 23.77 15.21 -3.75
C LYS A 127 24.72 14.58 -2.74
N LYS A 128 24.61 14.91 -1.45
CA LYS A 128 25.39 14.26 -0.38
C LYS A 128 25.06 12.77 -0.31
N MET A 129 23.77 12.40 -0.34
CA MET A 129 23.35 11.00 -0.38
C MET A 129 23.88 10.27 -1.61
N ALA A 130 23.76 10.88 -2.78
CA ALA A 130 24.22 10.30 -4.05
C ALA A 130 25.74 10.06 -4.09
N ALA A 131 26.52 10.91 -3.43
CA ALA A 131 27.98 10.76 -3.36
C ALA A 131 28.45 9.54 -2.54
N LEU A 132 27.59 8.98 -1.71
CA LEU A 132 27.88 7.80 -0.89
C LEU A 132 27.88 6.51 -1.71
N CYS A 133 27.25 6.47 -2.88
CA CYS A 133 27.02 5.23 -3.61
C CYS A 133 27.51 5.29 -5.06
N ASP A 134 27.78 4.11 -5.60
CA ASP A 134 28.00 3.89 -7.03
C ASP A 134 26.68 3.52 -7.71
N VAL A 135 25.78 2.84 -6.98
CA VAL A 135 24.45 2.43 -7.43
C VAL A 135 23.42 2.80 -6.36
N CYS A 136 22.39 3.56 -6.76
CA CYS A 136 21.21 3.85 -5.96
C CYS A 136 20.07 2.92 -6.40
N VAL A 137 19.52 2.16 -5.46
CA VAL A 137 18.39 1.25 -5.67
C VAL A 137 17.15 1.77 -4.97
N GLN A 138 16.11 2.06 -5.72
CA GLN A 138 14.79 2.35 -5.16
C GLN A 138 13.99 1.05 -5.06
N ASP A 139 13.61 0.69 -3.83
CA ASP A 139 12.93 -0.58 -3.55
C ASP A 139 11.78 -0.44 -2.54
N ALA A 140 11.33 0.78 -2.33
CA ALA A 140 10.29 1.15 -1.37
C ALA A 140 9.04 1.68 -2.07
N PHE A 141 8.19 0.79 -2.57
CA PHE A 141 6.95 1.20 -3.25
C PHE A 141 6.06 2.06 -2.34
N GLY A 142 5.95 1.75 -1.04
CA GLY A 142 5.17 2.53 -0.08
C GLY A 142 5.54 4.01 0.02
N THR A 143 6.71 4.41 -0.45
CA THR A 143 7.17 5.81 -0.49
C THR A 143 7.33 6.36 -1.91
N ALA A 144 7.02 5.58 -2.93
CA ALA A 144 7.24 5.96 -4.33
C ALA A 144 6.40 7.17 -4.80
N HIS A 145 5.33 7.48 -4.10
CA HIS A 145 4.47 8.65 -4.32
C HIS A 145 5.06 9.95 -3.74
N ARG A 146 6.21 9.91 -3.08
CA ARG A 146 6.82 11.07 -2.42
C ARG A 146 8.12 11.49 -3.11
N ALA A 147 8.19 12.74 -3.54
CA ALA A 147 9.41 13.36 -4.03
C ALA A 147 10.23 13.90 -2.86
N HIS A 148 10.97 13.02 -2.16
CA HIS A 148 11.87 13.36 -1.04
C HIS A 148 13.34 13.20 -1.45
N ALA A 149 14.27 13.74 -0.65
CA ALA A 149 15.70 13.64 -0.95
C ALA A 149 16.17 12.18 -1.04
N SER A 150 15.70 11.30 -0.10
CA SER A 150 16.08 9.88 -0.07
C SER A 150 15.38 9.00 -1.11
N THR A 151 14.38 9.53 -1.81
CA THR A 151 13.63 8.82 -2.85
C THR A 151 13.90 9.39 -4.23
N TYR A 152 13.37 10.57 -4.53
CA TYR A 152 13.52 11.25 -5.81
C TYR A 152 14.92 11.86 -5.99
N GLY A 153 15.36 12.68 -5.03
CA GLY A 153 16.58 13.48 -5.16
C GLY A 153 17.84 12.64 -5.30
N VAL A 154 18.06 11.66 -4.43
CA VAL A 154 19.20 10.76 -4.54
C VAL A 154 19.21 10.00 -5.87
N THR A 155 18.04 9.57 -6.35
CA THR A 155 17.88 8.89 -7.64
C THR A 155 18.27 9.80 -8.81
N GLN A 156 17.94 11.08 -8.70
CA GLN A 156 18.29 12.08 -9.72
C GLN A 156 19.81 12.27 -9.87
N TYR A 157 20.57 12.24 -8.76
CA TYR A 157 21.99 12.59 -8.75
C TYR A 157 22.95 11.42 -8.62
N ALA A 158 22.47 10.22 -8.29
CA ALA A 158 23.33 9.02 -8.20
C ALA A 158 23.99 8.69 -9.55
N PRO A 159 25.22 8.14 -9.56
CA PRO A 159 25.89 7.71 -10.81
C PRO A 159 25.02 6.72 -11.59
N ILE A 160 24.56 5.67 -10.95
CA ILE A 160 23.60 4.70 -11.50
C ILE A 160 22.37 4.67 -10.58
N ALA A 161 21.17 4.71 -11.19
CA ALA A 161 19.91 4.59 -10.48
C ALA A 161 19.06 3.48 -11.09
N CYS A 162 18.52 2.61 -10.25
CA CYS A 162 17.75 1.45 -10.70
C CYS A 162 16.63 1.11 -9.70
N ALA A 163 15.72 0.24 -10.14
CA ALA A 163 14.66 -0.32 -9.30
C ALA A 163 15.09 -1.67 -8.71
N GLY A 164 14.78 -1.88 -7.44
CA GLY A 164 14.95 -3.17 -6.78
C GLY A 164 13.80 -4.14 -7.08
N PRO A 165 14.00 -5.42 -6.76
CA PRO A 165 13.02 -6.48 -7.01
C PRO A 165 11.65 -6.24 -6.42
N LEU A 166 11.55 -5.66 -5.20
CA LEU A 166 10.27 -5.37 -4.55
C LEU A 166 9.50 -4.31 -5.34
N LEU A 167 10.15 -3.20 -5.70
CA LEU A 167 9.53 -2.15 -6.51
C LEU A 167 9.10 -2.67 -7.89
N ILE A 168 9.93 -3.46 -8.55
CA ILE A 168 9.60 -4.07 -9.85
C ILE A 168 8.37 -4.97 -9.71
N GLY A 169 8.32 -5.85 -8.69
CA GLY A 169 7.18 -6.74 -8.46
C GLY A 169 5.87 -5.98 -8.26
N GLU A 170 5.90 -4.87 -7.48
CA GLU A 170 4.73 -3.98 -7.31
C GLU A 170 4.26 -3.39 -8.64
N LEU A 171 5.19 -2.84 -9.43
CA LEU A 171 4.87 -2.20 -10.70
C LEU A 171 4.37 -3.20 -11.74
N GLU A 172 4.94 -4.40 -11.80
CA GLU A 172 4.50 -5.46 -12.71
C GLU A 172 3.10 -5.98 -12.32
N ALA A 173 2.83 -6.16 -11.02
CA ALA A 173 1.52 -6.59 -10.53
C ALA A 173 0.43 -5.55 -10.83
N LEU A 174 0.71 -4.26 -10.55
CA LEU A 174 -0.20 -3.16 -10.84
C LEU A 174 -0.43 -2.98 -12.34
N GLY A 175 0.61 -3.04 -13.14
CA GLY A 175 0.50 -2.99 -14.61
C GLY A 175 -0.37 -4.13 -15.13
N LYS A 176 -0.15 -5.37 -14.66
CA LYS A 176 -0.98 -6.51 -15.03
C LYS A 176 -2.45 -6.32 -14.66
N ALA A 177 -2.72 -5.72 -13.50
CA ALA A 177 -4.10 -5.48 -13.05
C ALA A 177 -4.81 -4.34 -13.81
N LEU A 178 -4.07 -3.29 -14.24
CA LEU A 178 -4.68 -2.06 -14.72
C LEU A 178 -4.50 -1.80 -16.23
N ASP A 179 -3.32 -2.12 -16.80
CA ASP A 179 -3.02 -1.79 -18.19
C ASP A 179 -3.67 -2.75 -19.18
N ASN A 180 -3.73 -4.04 -18.82
CA ASN A 180 -4.32 -5.07 -19.69
C ASN A 180 -5.01 -6.17 -18.85
N PRO A 181 -6.07 -5.83 -18.10
CA PRO A 181 -6.74 -6.75 -17.20
C PRO A 181 -7.47 -7.86 -17.96
N LYS A 182 -7.42 -9.07 -17.43
CA LYS A 182 -8.35 -10.14 -17.84
C LYS A 182 -9.75 -9.76 -17.37
N ARG A 183 -10.69 -9.74 -18.29
CA ARG A 183 -12.10 -9.38 -18.01
C ARG A 183 -12.92 -10.56 -17.52
N PRO A 184 -13.99 -10.37 -16.72
CA PRO A 184 -14.40 -9.09 -16.13
C PRO A 184 -13.38 -8.54 -15.12
N MET A 185 -13.16 -7.24 -15.12
CA MET A 185 -12.38 -6.55 -14.11
C MET A 185 -13.30 -5.98 -13.04
N VAL A 186 -13.08 -6.37 -11.80
CA VAL A 186 -13.86 -5.92 -10.65
C VAL A 186 -12.95 -5.17 -9.67
N ALA A 187 -13.38 -4.00 -9.22
CA ALA A 187 -12.73 -3.32 -8.11
C ALA A 187 -13.64 -3.31 -6.88
N VAL A 188 -13.06 -3.48 -5.70
CA VAL A 188 -13.70 -3.31 -4.40
C VAL A 188 -13.09 -2.10 -3.73
N VAL A 189 -13.91 -1.09 -3.43
CA VAL A 189 -13.50 0.12 -2.72
C VAL A 189 -14.34 0.27 -1.47
N GLY A 190 -13.74 -0.05 -0.33
CA GLY A 190 -14.34 0.13 0.99
C GLY A 190 -13.76 1.32 1.73
N GLY A 191 -14.50 1.80 2.72
CA GLY A 191 -14.06 2.89 3.57
C GLY A 191 -15.21 3.66 4.21
N SER A 192 -14.87 4.62 5.07
CA SER A 192 -15.87 5.39 5.82
C SER A 192 -16.49 6.54 5.02
N LYS A 193 -15.76 7.11 4.03
CA LYS A 193 -16.16 8.34 3.33
C LYS A 193 -15.83 8.30 1.84
N VAL A 194 -16.80 8.69 1.01
CA VAL A 194 -16.63 8.90 -0.45
C VAL A 194 -15.57 9.97 -0.73
N SER A 195 -15.59 11.08 0.01
CA SER A 195 -14.67 12.21 -0.17
C SER A 195 -13.20 11.81 -0.11
N THR A 196 -12.86 10.82 0.72
CA THR A 196 -11.47 10.32 0.87
C THR A 196 -11.04 9.38 -0.25
N LYS A 197 -11.98 8.85 -1.03
CA LYS A 197 -11.75 7.87 -2.10
C LYS A 197 -12.26 8.34 -3.45
N LEU A 198 -12.73 9.58 -3.54
CA LEU A 198 -13.41 10.11 -4.74
C LEU A 198 -12.59 9.95 -6.02
N THR A 199 -11.29 10.29 -5.95
CA THR A 199 -10.38 10.19 -7.11
C THR A 199 -10.17 8.74 -7.54
N VAL A 200 -10.05 7.82 -6.57
CA VAL A 200 -9.95 6.37 -6.84
C VAL A 200 -11.23 5.84 -7.47
N LEU A 201 -12.40 6.19 -6.90
CA LEU A 201 -13.70 5.77 -7.43
C LEU A 201 -13.90 6.27 -8.86
N ASP A 202 -13.60 7.54 -9.14
CA ASP A 202 -13.72 8.10 -10.48
C ASP A 202 -12.74 7.48 -11.48
N ALA A 203 -11.50 7.23 -11.08
CA ALA A 203 -10.50 6.59 -11.93
C ALA A 203 -10.90 5.13 -12.25
N LEU A 204 -11.26 4.34 -11.23
CA LEU A 204 -11.65 2.95 -11.40
C LEU A 204 -12.96 2.81 -12.19
N SER A 205 -13.95 3.69 -12.00
CA SER A 205 -15.23 3.64 -12.74
C SER A 205 -15.07 3.71 -14.26
N LYS A 206 -13.94 4.19 -14.76
CA LYS A 206 -13.63 4.30 -16.20
C LYS A 206 -13.02 3.02 -16.80
N ILE A 207 -12.51 2.13 -15.98
CA ILE A 207 -11.72 0.98 -16.44
C ILE A 207 -12.27 -0.38 -15.99
N VAL A 208 -13.09 -0.43 -14.93
CA VAL A 208 -13.68 -1.66 -14.42
C VAL A 208 -15.00 -2.00 -15.11
N ASP A 209 -15.35 -3.28 -15.13
CA ASP A 209 -16.68 -3.74 -15.56
C ASP A 209 -17.69 -3.56 -14.41
N GLN A 210 -17.25 -3.82 -13.17
CA GLN A 210 -18.06 -3.63 -11.97
C GLN A 210 -17.25 -3.00 -10.83
N LEU A 211 -17.86 -2.05 -10.12
CA LEU A 211 -17.27 -1.37 -8.96
C LEU A 211 -18.10 -1.70 -7.72
N VAL A 212 -17.53 -2.51 -6.83
CA VAL A 212 -18.13 -2.85 -5.53
C VAL A 212 -17.73 -1.81 -4.51
N VAL A 213 -18.70 -1.25 -3.79
CA VAL A 213 -18.51 -0.26 -2.73
C VAL A 213 -18.86 -0.86 -1.37
N GLY A 214 -18.13 -0.46 -0.32
CA GLY A 214 -18.31 -0.99 1.03
C GLY A 214 -18.25 0.07 2.12
N GLY A 215 -18.74 -0.26 3.32
CA GLY A 215 -18.72 0.61 4.48
C GLY A 215 -19.55 1.88 4.32
N GLY A 216 -19.09 3.00 4.88
CA GLY A 216 -19.76 4.30 4.77
C GLY A 216 -19.87 4.81 3.33
N ILE A 217 -18.96 4.38 2.45
CA ILE A 217 -19.07 4.64 0.99
C ILE A 217 -20.35 4.01 0.47
N ALA A 218 -20.60 2.71 0.74
CA ALA A 218 -21.82 2.03 0.30
C ALA A 218 -23.09 2.71 0.84
N ASN A 219 -23.07 3.21 2.06
CA ASN A 219 -24.22 3.94 2.64
C ASN A 219 -24.56 5.19 1.85
N THR A 220 -23.55 5.92 1.34
CA THR A 220 -23.79 7.08 0.48
C THR A 220 -24.44 6.68 -0.85
N PHE A 221 -24.06 5.52 -1.42
CA PHE A 221 -24.69 4.98 -2.62
C PHE A 221 -26.12 4.46 -2.38
N ILE A 222 -26.37 3.82 -1.22
CA ILE A 222 -27.73 3.44 -0.79
C ILE A 222 -28.63 4.66 -0.68
N ALA A 223 -28.13 5.74 -0.06
CA ALA A 223 -28.83 7.03 0.00
C ALA A 223 -29.06 7.64 -1.36
N ALA A 224 -28.12 7.48 -2.30
CA ALA A 224 -28.23 7.95 -3.67
C ALA A 224 -29.35 7.25 -4.48
N GLN A 225 -29.76 6.04 -4.07
CA GLN A 225 -30.95 5.36 -4.59
C GLN A 225 -32.26 5.82 -3.93
N GLY A 226 -32.20 6.74 -2.97
CA GLY A 226 -33.35 7.28 -2.27
C GLY A 226 -33.75 6.49 -1.02
N HIS A 227 -32.93 5.56 -0.54
CA HIS A 227 -33.20 4.81 0.68
C HIS A 227 -32.66 5.57 1.92
N GLY A 228 -33.37 5.42 3.06
CA GLY A 228 -32.89 5.93 4.34
C GLY A 228 -31.71 5.11 4.85
N VAL A 229 -30.74 5.76 5.46
CA VAL A 229 -29.56 5.11 6.05
C VAL A 229 -29.44 5.33 7.58
N GLY A 230 -30.49 5.88 8.18
CA GLY A 230 -30.55 6.15 9.63
C GLY A 230 -29.41 7.06 10.10
N GLN A 231 -28.70 6.62 11.16
CA GLN A 231 -27.54 7.30 11.73
C GLN A 231 -26.21 6.75 11.18
N SER A 232 -26.24 6.01 10.07
CA SER A 232 -25.04 5.49 9.44
C SER A 232 -24.10 6.59 8.95
N LEU A 233 -22.80 6.29 8.89
CA LEU A 233 -21.85 7.15 8.17
C LEU A 233 -22.32 7.32 6.73
N CYS A 234 -22.61 8.55 6.33
CA CYS A 234 -23.07 8.89 4.98
C CYS A 234 -22.71 10.34 4.67
N GLU A 235 -22.20 10.58 3.48
CA GLU A 235 -21.93 11.94 3.00
C GLU A 235 -23.06 12.43 2.07
N HIS A 236 -24.11 12.98 2.67
CA HIS A 236 -25.31 13.43 1.94
C HIS A 236 -25.01 14.44 0.82
N ASP A 237 -24.02 15.31 1.02
CA ASP A 237 -23.58 16.30 0.01
C ASP A 237 -22.94 15.63 -1.23
N LEU A 238 -22.52 14.38 -1.14
CA LEU A 238 -21.92 13.62 -2.23
C LEU A 238 -22.88 12.62 -2.90
N ILE A 239 -24.17 12.65 -2.56
CA ILE A 239 -25.20 11.87 -3.25
C ILE A 239 -25.21 12.13 -4.77
N PRO A 240 -25.16 13.39 -5.27
CA PRO A 240 -25.07 13.62 -6.70
C PRO A 240 -23.85 13.02 -7.37
N THR A 241 -22.72 13.00 -6.65
CA THR A 241 -21.47 12.35 -7.13
C THR A 241 -21.64 10.84 -7.22
N ALA A 242 -22.23 10.21 -6.20
CA ALA A 242 -22.53 8.77 -6.22
C ALA A 242 -23.47 8.40 -7.38
N GLN A 243 -24.50 9.20 -7.64
CA GLN A 243 -25.39 9.03 -8.79
C GLN A 243 -24.65 9.11 -10.13
N SER A 244 -23.75 10.09 -10.28
CA SER A 244 -22.92 10.22 -11.48
C SER A 244 -21.97 9.03 -11.69
N LEU A 245 -21.45 8.44 -10.60
CA LEU A 245 -20.60 7.23 -10.69
C LEU A 245 -21.42 6.02 -11.12
N MET A 246 -22.66 5.87 -10.64
CA MET A 246 -23.56 4.78 -11.07
C MET A 246 -23.96 4.85 -12.55
N GLU A 247 -23.88 6.02 -13.17
CA GLU A 247 -24.08 6.19 -14.61
C GLU A 247 -22.85 5.76 -15.43
N LYS A 248 -21.65 5.74 -14.85
CA LYS A 248 -20.40 5.45 -15.55
C LYS A 248 -20.06 3.97 -15.61
N CYS A 249 -20.38 3.21 -14.58
CA CYS A 249 -20.12 1.78 -14.50
C CYS A 249 -21.17 1.07 -13.65
N GLU A 250 -21.22 -0.23 -13.74
CA GLU A 250 -22.10 -1.05 -12.91
C GLU A 250 -21.59 -1.05 -11.45
N ILE A 251 -22.44 -0.58 -10.54
CA ILE A 251 -22.17 -0.54 -9.09
C ILE A 251 -23.30 -1.31 -8.41
N PRO A 252 -23.09 -2.58 -8.03
CA PRO A 252 -24.07 -3.38 -7.29
C PRO A 252 -24.33 -2.73 -5.93
N ILE A 253 -25.58 -2.25 -5.73
CA ILE A 253 -25.98 -1.62 -4.46
C ILE A 253 -26.63 -2.65 -3.57
N PRO A 254 -26.24 -2.75 -2.28
CA PRO A 254 -26.82 -3.73 -1.36
C PRO A 254 -28.34 -3.62 -1.24
N VAL A 255 -29.05 -4.73 -1.41
CA VAL A 255 -30.51 -4.85 -1.21
C VAL A 255 -30.87 -5.16 0.22
N ASP A 256 -29.91 -5.66 1.00
CA ASP A 256 -30.01 -5.90 2.43
C ASP A 256 -28.69 -5.53 3.14
N VAL A 257 -28.81 -5.20 4.40
CA VAL A 257 -27.73 -4.68 5.25
C VAL A 257 -27.82 -5.27 6.65
N VAL A 258 -26.73 -5.24 7.40
CA VAL A 258 -26.69 -5.58 8.82
C VAL A 258 -26.53 -4.31 9.63
N CYS A 259 -27.51 -4.03 10.48
CA CYS A 259 -27.58 -2.83 11.30
C CYS A 259 -27.29 -3.12 12.77
N GLY A 260 -26.79 -2.10 13.46
CA GLY A 260 -26.76 -2.02 14.92
C GLY A 260 -27.31 -0.68 15.39
N LYS A 261 -27.48 -0.52 16.71
CA LYS A 261 -27.94 0.74 17.31
C LYS A 261 -26.80 1.59 17.87
N GLU A 262 -25.61 1.01 18.00
CA GLU A 262 -24.40 1.65 18.52
C GLU A 262 -23.16 1.04 17.87
N PHE A 263 -22.09 1.82 17.78
CA PHE A 263 -20.78 1.32 17.32
C PHE A 263 -20.07 0.64 18.49
N SER A 264 -20.34 -0.64 18.69
CA SER A 264 -19.84 -1.42 19.82
C SER A 264 -19.70 -2.90 19.43
N GLU A 265 -18.69 -3.57 19.99
CA GLU A 265 -18.53 -5.03 19.88
C GLU A 265 -19.68 -5.83 20.56
N PHE A 266 -20.48 -5.15 21.38
CA PHE A 266 -21.65 -5.73 22.06
C PHE A 266 -22.99 -5.38 21.37
N ALA A 267 -22.94 -4.58 20.30
CA ALA A 267 -24.16 -4.20 19.58
C ALA A 267 -24.87 -5.43 19.00
N VAL A 268 -26.20 -5.45 19.14
CA VAL A 268 -27.01 -6.49 18.52
C VAL A 268 -27.09 -6.24 17.02
N ALA A 269 -26.71 -7.24 16.24
CA ALA A 269 -26.79 -7.20 14.78
C ALA A 269 -28.19 -7.63 14.30
N GLU A 270 -28.79 -6.82 13.43
CA GLU A 270 -30.07 -7.08 12.80
C GLU A 270 -29.99 -6.94 11.29
N THR A 271 -30.35 -7.99 10.57
CA THR A 271 -30.43 -7.93 9.09
C THR A 271 -31.73 -7.27 8.66
N LYS A 272 -31.62 -6.25 7.80
CA LYS A 272 -32.75 -5.50 7.25
C LYS A 272 -32.64 -5.34 5.76
N SER A 273 -33.78 -5.23 5.08
CA SER A 273 -33.79 -4.71 3.70
C SER A 273 -33.30 -3.26 3.68
N SER A 274 -32.53 -2.89 2.65
CA SER A 274 -31.97 -1.54 2.53
C SER A 274 -33.04 -0.43 2.48
N ASN A 275 -34.28 -0.78 2.10
CA ASN A 275 -35.42 0.16 2.14
C ASN A 275 -36.14 0.23 3.48
N SER A 276 -35.72 -0.53 4.49
CA SER A 276 -36.36 -0.67 5.80
C SER A 276 -35.45 -0.28 6.96
N VAL A 277 -34.38 0.44 6.68
CA VAL A 277 -33.47 0.96 7.70
C VAL A 277 -34.18 2.04 8.52
N ALA A 278 -34.23 1.88 9.83
CA ALA A 278 -34.88 2.83 10.73
C ALA A 278 -34.00 4.07 10.96
N SER A 279 -34.64 5.15 11.45
CA SER A 279 -33.94 6.44 11.67
C SER A 279 -32.85 6.39 12.74
N ASP A 280 -32.89 5.39 13.62
CA ASP A 280 -31.90 5.15 14.69
C ASP A 280 -30.97 3.97 14.42
N ASP A 281 -31.05 3.36 13.23
CA ASP A 281 -30.13 2.31 12.79
C ASP A 281 -28.81 2.88 12.30
N MET A 282 -27.75 2.09 12.47
CA MET A 282 -26.44 2.27 11.84
C MET A 282 -26.12 1.03 11.01
N ILE A 283 -25.84 1.20 9.73
CA ILE A 283 -25.42 0.12 8.84
C ILE A 283 -23.93 -0.16 9.10
N PHE A 284 -23.62 -1.41 9.46
CA PHE A 284 -22.25 -1.84 9.76
C PHE A 284 -21.74 -2.94 8.85
N ASP A 285 -22.62 -3.65 8.12
CA ASP A 285 -22.19 -4.66 7.15
C ASP A 285 -23.22 -4.80 6.02
N ILE A 286 -22.78 -5.46 4.96
CA ILE A 286 -23.65 -5.89 3.86
C ILE A 286 -24.46 -7.12 4.30
N GLY A 287 -25.71 -7.19 3.93
CA GLY A 287 -26.59 -8.31 4.26
C GLY A 287 -26.31 -9.58 3.46
N PRO A 288 -26.85 -10.73 3.90
CA PRO A 288 -26.53 -12.04 3.34
C PRO A 288 -26.92 -12.22 1.87
N ASN A 289 -28.00 -11.59 1.41
CA ASN A 289 -28.41 -11.70 -0.01
C ASN A 289 -27.41 -10.93 -0.89
N SER A 290 -27.10 -9.69 -0.50
CA SER A 290 -26.18 -8.82 -1.24
C SER A 290 -24.79 -9.40 -1.28
N ILE A 291 -24.27 -9.93 -0.18
CA ILE A 291 -22.90 -10.48 -0.17
C ILE A 291 -22.78 -11.76 -0.98
N ASN A 292 -23.83 -12.58 -1.07
CA ASN A 292 -23.84 -13.76 -1.93
C ASN A 292 -23.74 -13.36 -3.41
N GLU A 293 -24.45 -12.31 -3.82
CA GLU A 293 -24.33 -11.76 -5.18
C GLU A 293 -22.91 -11.24 -5.47
N LEU A 294 -22.35 -10.46 -4.53
CA LEU A 294 -20.98 -9.96 -4.66
C LEU A 294 -19.94 -11.10 -4.69
N ALA A 295 -20.15 -12.17 -3.92
CA ALA A 295 -19.28 -13.34 -3.95
C ALA A 295 -19.29 -14.03 -5.33
N GLU A 296 -20.45 -14.14 -5.99
CA GLU A 296 -20.55 -14.67 -7.34
C GLU A 296 -19.83 -13.75 -8.36
N ILE A 297 -19.93 -12.45 -8.21
CA ILE A 297 -19.17 -11.48 -9.03
C ILE A 297 -17.66 -11.74 -8.88
N MET A 298 -17.16 -11.93 -7.65
CA MET A 298 -15.74 -12.22 -7.40
C MET A 298 -15.30 -13.54 -8.04
N ARG A 299 -16.10 -14.61 -7.90
CA ARG A 299 -15.77 -15.93 -8.47
C ARG A 299 -15.69 -15.91 -9.99
N ASN A 300 -16.47 -15.07 -10.65
CA ASN A 300 -16.52 -14.95 -12.11
C ASN A 300 -15.58 -13.87 -12.67
N ALA A 301 -14.88 -13.13 -11.83
CA ALA A 301 -13.94 -12.10 -12.25
C ALA A 301 -12.69 -12.69 -12.94
N GLY A 302 -12.13 -11.93 -13.86
CA GLY A 302 -10.81 -12.21 -14.44
C GLY A 302 -9.68 -11.46 -13.73
N THR A 303 -9.99 -10.27 -13.23
CA THR A 303 -9.08 -9.42 -12.44
C THR A 303 -9.84 -8.77 -11.29
N ILE A 304 -9.26 -8.79 -10.10
CA ILE A 304 -9.83 -8.16 -8.90
C ILE A 304 -8.82 -7.18 -8.30
N VAL A 305 -9.26 -5.95 -8.06
CA VAL A 305 -8.52 -4.95 -7.28
C VAL A 305 -9.27 -4.71 -5.97
N TRP A 306 -8.67 -5.04 -4.86
CA TRP A 306 -9.32 -4.96 -3.54
C TRP A 306 -8.66 -3.90 -2.65
N ASN A 307 -9.43 -2.85 -2.33
CA ASN A 307 -9.03 -1.75 -1.45
C ASN A 307 -10.13 -1.39 -0.47
N GLY A 308 -10.14 -2.01 0.68
CA GLY A 308 -11.02 -1.75 1.81
C GLY A 308 -12.10 -2.81 2.07
N PRO A 309 -12.50 -2.97 3.34
CA PRO A 309 -13.55 -3.89 3.75
C PRO A 309 -14.94 -3.39 3.33
N VAL A 310 -15.92 -4.29 3.36
CA VAL A 310 -17.31 -3.95 3.03
C VAL A 310 -18.20 -3.74 4.26
N GLY A 311 -17.62 -3.92 5.45
CA GLY A 311 -18.31 -3.70 6.74
C GLY A 311 -17.31 -3.48 7.88
N VAL A 312 -17.82 -3.35 9.09
CA VAL A 312 -17.05 -3.19 10.34
C VAL A 312 -16.59 -4.58 10.80
N PHE A 313 -15.64 -5.15 10.05
CA PHE A 313 -15.19 -6.53 10.24
C PHE A 313 -14.41 -6.76 11.54
N GLU A 314 -14.01 -5.70 12.22
CA GLU A 314 -13.38 -5.75 13.54
C GLU A 314 -14.30 -6.35 14.60
N PHE A 315 -15.61 -6.15 14.47
CA PHE A 315 -16.63 -6.74 15.32
C PHE A 315 -17.23 -7.99 14.67
N ASP A 316 -17.12 -9.13 15.33
CA ASP A 316 -17.46 -10.43 14.73
C ASP A 316 -18.88 -10.53 14.19
N GLN A 317 -19.86 -9.88 14.85
CA GLN A 317 -21.25 -9.85 14.40
C GLN A 317 -21.49 -9.03 13.12
N PHE A 318 -20.51 -8.20 12.72
CA PHE A 318 -20.53 -7.38 11.50
C PHE A 318 -19.40 -7.76 10.52
N ALA A 319 -18.78 -8.92 10.72
CA ALA A 319 -17.63 -9.36 9.92
C ALA A 319 -18.02 -10.25 8.74
N SER A 320 -19.24 -10.74 8.67
CA SER A 320 -19.67 -11.77 7.70
C SER A 320 -19.54 -11.30 6.25
N GLY A 321 -19.88 -10.05 5.95
CA GLY A 321 -19.77 -9.49 4.61
C GLY A 321 -18.33 -9.49 4.12
N THR A 322 -17.42 -8.94 4.91
CA THR A 322 -15.98 -8.89 4.53
C THR A 322 -15.38 -10.30 4.48
N MET A 323 -15.76 -11.20 5.39
CA MET A 323 -15.28 -12.59 5.40
C MET A 323 -15.70 -13.35 4.14
N ILE A 324 -16.96 -13.29 3.75
CA ILE A 324 -17.48 -13.99 2.56
C ILE A 324 -16.86 -13.41 1.30
N LEU A 325 -16.73 -12.08 1.20
CA LEU A 325 -16.05 -11.43 0.09
C LEU A 325 -14.59 -11.87 -0.02
N ALA A 326 -13.86 -11.84 1.09
CA ALA A 326 -12.46 -12.24 1.17
C ALA A 326 -12.26 -13.70 0.72
N ASN A 327 -13.10 -14.61 1.19
CA ASN A 327 -13.07 -16.02 0.78
C ASN A 327 -13.41 -16.19 -0.71
N ALA A 328 -14.39 -15.45 -1.23
CA ALA A 328 -14.73 -15.51 -2.66
C ALA A 328 -13.57 -15.00 -3.54
N ILE A 329 -12.86 -13.95 -3.13
CA ILE A 329 -11.63 -13.49 -3.79
C ILE A 329 -10.55 -14.57 -3.74
N ALA A 330 -10.35 -15.19 -2.57
CA ALA A 330 -9.34 -16.23 -2.33
C ALA A 330 -9.62 -17.53 -3.14
N GLU A 331 -10.89 -17.82 -3.41
CA GLU A 331 -11.33 -19.00 -4.19
C GLU A 331 -11.41 -18.72 -5.69
N SER A 332 -11.37 -17.45 -6.10
CA SER A 332 -11.44 -17.04 -7.49
C SER A 332 -10.18 -17.40 -8.26
N GLU A 333 -10.32 -17.75 -9.55
CA GLU A 333 -9.20 -17.89 -10.49
C GLU A 333 -8.71 -16.55 -11.05
N ALA A 334 -9.28 -15.43 -10.59
CA ALA A 334 -8.88 -14.09 -11.01
C ALA A 334 -7.46 -13.77 -10.55
N PHE A 335 -6.77 -12.93 -11.32
CA PHE A 335 -5.61 -12.24 -10.80
C PHE A 335 -6.08 -11.19 -9.78
N SER A 336 -5.82 -11.44 -8.51
CA SER A 336 -6.24 -10.57 -7.41
C SER A 336 -5.07 -9.74 -6.86
N ILE A 337 -5.30 -8.44 -6.70
CA ILE A 337 -4.37 -7.55 -6.01
C ILE A 337 -5.09 -6.88 -4.84
N ALA A 338 -4.50 -6.95 -3.65
CA ALA A 338 -5.01 -6.34 -2.43
C ALA A 338 -4.04 -5.27 -1.92
N GLY A 339 -4.56 -4.14 -1.47
CA GLY A 339 -3.74 -3.07 -0.91
C GLY A 339 -4.53 -2.15 0.01
N GLY A 340 -3.79 -1.48 0.90
CA GLY A 340 -4.36 -0.63 1.94
C GLY A 340 -4.41 -1.33 3.30
N GLY A 341 -4.19 -0.57 4.38
CA GLY A 341 -4.05 -1.12 5.74
C GLY A 341 -5.24 -1.95 6.19
N ASP A 342 -6.46 -1.47 5.99
CA ASP A 342 -7.69 -2.16 6.39
C ASP A 342 -7.91 -3.44 5.57
N THR A 343 -7.52 -3.43 4.29
CA THR A 343 -7.56 -4.62 3.44
C THR A 343 -6.62 -5.70 3.95
N LEU A 344 -5.37 -5.31 4.27
CA LEU A 344 -4.38 -6.24 4.79
C LEU A 344 -4.80 -6.80 6.16
N ALA A 345 -5.42 -5.99 7.01
CA ALA A 345 -5.99 -6.45 8.27
C ALA A 345 -7.10 -7.50 8.07
N ALA A 346 -7.93 -7.34 7.04
CA ALA A 346 -8.93 -8.35 6.68
C ALA A 346 -8.28 -9.63 6.12
N VAL A 347 -7.27 -9.49 5.25
CA VAL A 347 -6.49 -10.63 4.72
C VAL A 347 -5.89 -11.45 5.86
N ASP A 348 -5.29 -10.79 6.86
CA ASP A 348 -4.72 -11.43 8.04
C ASP A 348 -5.81 -12.09 8.92
N LYS A 349 -6.90 -11.36 9.23
CA LYS A 349 -7.99 -11.88 10.07
C LYS A 349 -8.59 -13.16 9.51
N PHE A 350 -8.72 -13.25 8.20
CA PHE A 350 -9.35 -14.39 7.53
C PHE A 350 -8.35 -15.42 6.97
N ASN A 351 -7.04 -15.24 7.21
CA ASN A 351 -5.97 -16.17 6.84
C ASN A 351 -5.97 -16.54 5.34
N ILE A 352 -6.06 -15.55 4.48
CA ILE A 352 -6.12 -15.75 3.02
C ILE A 352 -4.90 -15.19 2.26
N GLU A 353 -3.84 -14.81 2.97
CA GLU A 353 -2.64 -14.19 2.40
C GLU A 353 -2.08 -14.98 1.22
N ASP A 354 -1.90 -16.29 1.38
CA ASP A 354 -1.34 -17.19 0.38
C ASP A 354 -2.25 -17.41 -0.85
N LYS A 355 -3.50 -16.94 -0.79
CA LYS A 355 -4.51 -17.11 -1.85
C LYS A 355 -4.73 -15.84 -2.67
N ILE A 356 -4.16 -14.73 -2.27
CA ILE A 356 -4.20 -13.46 -3.03
C ILE A 356 -3.01 -13.45 -3.98
N SER A 357 -3.24 -13.17 -5.27
CA SER A 357 -2.19 -13.20 -6.27
C SER A 357 -1.07 -12.20 -6.00
N TYR A 358 -1.39 -11.03 -5.47
CA TYR A 358 -0.43 -10.03 -5.06
C TYR A 358 -0.96 -9.15 -3.93
N ILE A 359 -0.14 -8.94 -2.90
CA ILE A 359 -0.45 -8.04 -1.78
C ILE A 359 0.50 -6.85 -1.85
N SER A 360 -0.05 -5.66 -2.09
CA SER A 360 0.74 -4.44 -2.19
C SER A 360 1.24 -3.98 -0.83
N THR A 361 2.53 -3.66 -0.75
CA THR A 361 3.16 -3.08 0.44
C THR A 361 2.91 -1.58 0.58
N GLY A 362 2.36 -0.93 -0.47
CA GLY A 362 2.25 0.51 -0.60
C GLY A 362 0.87 1.08 -0.35
N GLY A 363 0.52 1.47 0.88
CA GLY A 363 -0.80 2.06 1.17
C GLY A 363 -1.13 3.29 0.33
N GLY A 364 -0.39 4.41 0.52
CA GLY A 364 -0.63 5.66 -0.22
C GLY A 364 -0.24 5.57 -1.70
N ALA A 365 0.91 4.98 -2.01
CA ALA A 365 1.37 4.80 -3.38
C ALA A 365 0.44 3.89 -4.19
N PHE A 366 -0.11 2.84 -3.57
CA PHE A 366 -1.11 1.98 -4.18
C PHE A 366 -2.36 2.77 -4.61
N LEU A 367 -2.88 3.61 -3.70
CA LEU A 367 -4.04 4.45 -4.01
C LEU A 367 -3.74 5.45 -5.12
N GLU A 368 -2.62 6.16 -5.07
CA GLU A 368 -2.25 7.11 -6.10
C GLU A 368 -2.03 6.44 -7.46
N PHE A 369 -1.50 5.22 -7.47
CA PHE A 369 -1.38 4.44 -8.69
C PHE A 369 -2.77 4.07 -9.27
N LEU A 370 -3.71 3.63 -8.42
CA LEU A 370 -5.10 3.36 -8.80
C LEU A 370 -5.82 4.62 -9.34
N GLU A 371 -5.43 5.79 -8.88
CA GLU A 371 -5.90 7.08 -9.40
C GLU A 371 -5.33 7.45 -10.77
N GLY A 372 -4.43 6.63 -11.31
CA GLY A 372 -3.74 6.89 -12.58
C GLY A 372 -2.64 7.96 -12.48
N LYS A 373 -2.21 8.31 -11.27
CA LYS A 373 -1.10 9.25 -11.06
C LYS A 373 0.23 8.60 -11.36
N LYS A 374 1.12 9.35 -12.00
CA LYS A 374 2.52 8.95 -12.11
C LYS A 374 3.20 9.12 -10.76
N LEU A 375 3.83 8.06 -10.27
CA LEU A 375 4.57 8.11 -9.02
C LEU A 375 5.94 8.78 -9.25
N PRO A 376 6.32 9.80 -8.47
CA PRO A 376 7.58 10.54 -8.68
C PRO A 376 8.82 9.66 -8.77
N VAL A 377 8.92 8.61 -7.94
CA VAL A 377 10.07 7.69 -7.98
C VAL A 377 10.10 6.88 -9.27
N VAL A 378 8.95 6.46 -9.77
CA VAL A 378 8.88 5.74 -11.05
C VAL A 378 9.26 6.67 -12.20
N GLU A 379 8.75 7.90 -12.19
CA GLU A 379 9.05 8.90 -13.21
C GLU A 379 10.56 9.22 -13.29
N ILE A 380 11.22 9.43 -12.13
CA ILE A 380 12.66 9.70 -12.13
C ILE A 380 13.48 8.47 -12.54
N LEU A 381 13.07 7.24 -12.18
CA LEU A 381 13.73 6.02 -12.61
C LEU A 381 13.62 5.81 -14.13
N GLU A 382 12.43 6.06 -14.73
CA GLU A 382 12.25 5.99 -16.18
C GLU A 382 13.14 7.02 -16.90
N LYS A 383 13.20 8.26 -16.41
CA LYS A 383 14.07 9.30 -16.94
C LYS A 383 15.55 8.89 -16.86
N ARG A 384 16.00 8.39 -15.70
CA ARG A 384 17.37 7.95 -15.49
C ARG A 384 17.75 6.75 -16.37
N SER A 385 16.81 5.81 -16.57
CA SER A 385 17.04 4.67 -17.47
C SER A 385 17.33 5.13 -18.90
N GLN A 386 16.59 6.10 -19.42
CA GLN A 386 16.83 6.67 -20.75
C GLN A 386 18.19 7.39 -20.86
N GLU A 387 18.64 8.06 -19.80
CA GLU A 387 19.95 8.74 -19.76
C GLU A 387 21.13 7.76 -19.65
N GLN A 388 20.90 6.56 -19.12
CA GLN A 388 21.93 5.53 -18.89
C GLN A 388 22.05 4.53 -20.05
N GLU A 389 21.08 4.48 -20.95
CA GLU A 389 21.13 3.72 -22.21
C GLU A 389 21.94 4.44 -23.32
N LEU A 390 22.33 5.69 -23.08
CA LEU A 390 23.15 6.52 -23.97
C LEU A 390 24.64 6.52 -23.55
#